data_6faf19a46893921a7ca0e6fa4f2645d7
#
_entry.id   6faf19a46893921a7ca0e6fa4f2645d7
#
_cell.length_a   1.000
_cell.length_b   1.000
_cell.length_c   1.000
_cell.angle_alpha   90.00
_cell.angle_beta   90.00
_cell.angle_gamma   90.00
#
_symmetry.space_group_name_H-M   'P 1'
#
loop_
_entity.id
_entity.type
_entity.pdbx_description
1 polymer ?
#
loop_
_entity_poly.entity_id
_entity_poly.type
_entity_poly.pdbx_seq_one_letter_code
_entity_poly.pdbx_strand_id
1 'polypeptide(L)'
;TSNGDDALSSVERYDPALDAWEAVAPMATARYFHATAVLEGKLYAVGGDSDDDGYLSSVERYDPAVGAWEAVVPMAAARSDHGVAVLDGKLYAVGGFNHGGRLSSVERYDPAVGAWEAVAPMAEARCDHAVAVLDGKLYAVGGRNNGGGLSSVDRCDPATNAWEAVAPMTTARDSHAVAVLDGKLYAVGGFSGGDRLSSVERYDSALNAWEAVAPM
;
A
#
# COMPACT_ATOMS: atom_id res chain seq x y z
N THR A 1 0.74 -29.31 1.98
CA THR A 1 -0.07 -28.97 0.81
C THR A 1 -0.30 -27.48 0.83
N SER A 2 0.50 -26.73 0.09
CA SER A 2 0.30 -25.31 -0.16
C SER A 2 -1.02 -25.17 -0.93
N ASN A 3 -2.02 -24.67 -0.27
CA ASN A 3 -3.26 -24.31 -0.93
C ASN A 3 -3.09 -22.93 -1.55
N GLY A 4 -2.59 -22.86 -2.79
CA GLY A 4 -2.87 -21.74 -3.65
C GLY A 4 -2.17 -20.42 -3.36
N ASP A 5 -1.01 -20.44 -2.71
CA ASP A 5 -0.21 -19.23 -2.44
C ASP A 5 0.97 -19.07 -3.44
N ASP A 6 0.84 -19.63 -4.64
CA ASP A 6 1.85 -19.45 -5.68
C ASP A 6 1.81 -18.02 -6.20
N ALA A 7 2.97 -17.43 -6.44
CA ALA A 7 3.07 -16.12 -7.04
C ALA A 7 2.44 -16.13 -8.45
N LEU A 8 1.68 -15.09 -8.77
CA LEU A 8 1.01 -14.97 -10.08
C LEU A 8 1.57 -13.79 -10.87
N SER A 9 1.79 -14.02 -12.16
CA SER A 9 2.06 -12.96 -13.13
C SER A 9 0.83 -12.57 -13.96
N SER A 10 -0.22 -13.41 -13.94
CA SER A 10 -1.44 -13.17 -14.71
C SER A 10 -2.19 -11.93 -14.21
N VAL A 11 -2.80 -11.23 -15.15
CA VAL A 11 -3.58 -10.02 -14.88
C VAL A 11 -4.87 -10.10 -15.67
N GLU A 12 -5.98 -9.80 -15.03
CA GLU A 12 -7.30 -9.71 -15.64
C GLU A 12 -7.86 -8.30 -15.48
N ARG A 13 -8.57 -7.83 -16.48
CA ARG A 13 -9.27 -6.55 -16.49
C ARG A 13 -10.76 -6.78 -16.62
N TYR A 14 -11.55 -6.10 -15.79
CA TYR A 14 -13.00 -6.08 -15.93
C TYR A 14 -13.45 -4.99 -16.90
N ASP A 15 -14.26 -5.37 -17.88
CA ASP A 15 -14.92 -4.43 -18.78
C ASP A 15 -16.40 -4.27 -18.35
N PRO A 16 -16.78 -3.12 -17.80
CA PRO A 16 -18.15 -2.90 -17.35
C PRO A 16 -19.16 -2.78 -18.51
N ALA A 17 -18.72 -2.50 -19.74
CA ALA A 17 -19.61 -2.43 -20.89
C ALA A 17 -20.01 -3.82 -21.39
N LEU A 18 -19.14 -4.80 -21.20
CA LEU A 18 -19.36 -6.20 -21.58
C LEU A 18 -19.77 -7.07 -20.38
N ASP A 19 -19.73 -6.52 -19.15
CA ASP A 19 -19.92 -7.25 -17.89
C ASP A 19 -19.05 -8.53 -17.83
N ALA A 20 -17.79 -8.40 -18.21
CA ALA A 20 -16.87 -9.53 -18.38
C ALA A 20 -15.44 -9.21 -17.94
N TRP A 21 -14.76 -10.24 -17.44
CA TRP A 21 -13.32 -10.20 -17.20
C TRP A 21 -12.57 -10.70 -18.45
N GLU A 22 -11.50 -10.04 -18.80
CA GLU A 22 -10.61 -10.43 -19.89
C GLU A 22 -9.16 -10.51 -19.39
N ALA A 23 -8.43 -11.53 -19.85
CA ALA A 23 -7.01 -11.62 -19.61
C ALA A 23 -6.27 -10.53 -20.40
N VAL A 24 -5.36 -9.83 -19.75
CA VAL A 24 -4.44 -8.88 -20.38
C VAL A 24 -3.02 -9.42 -20.31
N ALA A 25 -2.05 -8.70 -20.88
CA ALA A 25 -0.65 -9.12 -20.83
C ALA A 25 -0.21 -9.38 -19.37
N PRO A 26 0.47 -10.51 -19.10
CA PRO A 26 0.99 -10.79 -17.77
C PRO A 26 2.19 -9.90 -17.43
N MET A 27 2.46 -9.73 -16.15
CA MET A 27 3.73 -9.17 -15.64
C MET A 27 4.91 -10.09 -16.01
N ALA A 28 6.11 -9.56 -16.08
CA ALA A 28 7.31 -10.36 -16.29
C ALA A 28 7.67 -11.21 -15.05
N THR A 29 7.39 -10.68 -13.85
CA THR A 29 7.67 -11.35 -12.58
C THR A 29 6.37 -11.73 -11.89
N ALA A 30 6.22 -13.01 -11.56
CA ALA A 30 5.15 -13.48 -10.68
C ALA A 30 5.36 -12.93 -9.27
N ARG A 31 4.31 -12.41 -8.63
CA ARG A 31 4.41 -11.74 -7.34
C ARG A 31 3.15 -11.86 -6.50
N TYR A 32 3.34 -11.94 -5.18
CA TYR A 32 2.28 -11.82 -4.17
C TYR A 32 2.68 -10.77 -3.12
N PHE A 33 1.75 -10.31 -2.30
CA PHE A 33 1.97 -9.22 -1.32
C PHE A 33 2.60 -7.95 -1.89
N HIS A 34 2.45 -7.76 -3.21
CA HIS A 34 2.83 -6.51 -3.87
C HIS A 34 1.74 -5.45 -3.68
N ALA A 35 2.09 -4.21 -3.89
CA ALA A 35 1.14 -3.12 -3.90
C ALA A 35 0.96 -2.56 -5.32
N THR A 36 -0.22 -2.02 -5.59
CA THR A 36 -0.52 -1.41 -6.90
C THR A 36 -1.00 0.03 -6.76
N ALA A 37 -0.67 0.84 -7.73
CA ALA A 37 -1.20 2.20 -7.84
C ALA A 37 -1.30 2.64 -9.30
N VAL A 38 -2.18 3.60 -9.56
CA VAL A 38 -2.28 4.25 -10.87
C VAL A 38 -1.59 5.60 -10.82
N LEU A 39 -0.60 5.81 -11.68
CA LEU A 39 0.10 7.07 -11.84
C LEU A 39 0.16 7.42 -13.32
N GLU A 40 -0.29 8.64 -13.68
CA GLU A 40 -0.32 9.13 -15.07
C GLU A 40 -1.04 8.17 -16.05
N GLY A 41 -2.14 7.56 -15.60
CA GLY A 41 -2.95 6.63 -16.41
C GLY A 41 -2.31 5.26 -16.62
N LYS A 42 -1.20 4.95 -15.95
CA LYS A 42 -0.52 3.65 -16.00
C LYS A 42 -0.64 2.93 -14.65
N LEU A 43 -0.76 1.61 -14.69
CA LEU A 43 -0.81 0.78 -13.48
C LEU A 43 0.59 0.32 -13.11
N TYR A 44 0.99 0.55 -11.88
CA TYR A 44 2.27 0.11 -11.32
C TYR A 44 2.05 -1.07 -10.39
N ALA A 45 2.85 -2.13 -10.56
CA ALA A 45 3.02 -3.23 -9.62
C ALA A 45 4.38 -3.06 -8.93
N VAL A 46 4.35 -2.85 -7.62
CA VAL A 46 5.51 -2.41 -6.83
C VAL A 46 5.89 -3.50 -5.84
N GLY A 47 7.12 -3.98 -5.88
CA GLY A 47 7.65 -4.93 -4.93
C GLY A 47 6.88 -6.24 -4.85
N GLY A 48 6.68 -6.72 -3.64
CA GLY A 48 6.06 -8.01 -3.32
C GLY A 48 7.09 -9.06 -2.97
N ASP A 49 6.67 -10.31 -3.06
CA ASP A 49 7.48 -11.51 -2.88
C ASP A 49 7.28 -12.44 -4.08
N SER A 50 8.26 -13.25 -4.41
CA SER A 50 8.27 -14.19 -5.52
C SER A 50 8.83 -15.52 -5.05
N ASP A 51 8.28 -16.61 -5.58
CA ASP A 51 8.75 -17.97 -5.22
C ASP A 51 10.21 -18.21 -5.64
N ASP A 52 10.65 -17.56 -6.72
CA ASP A 52 11.99 -17.73 -7.27
C ASP A 52 13.02 -16.77 -6.66
N ASP A 53 12.66 -15.50 -6.47
CA ASP A 53 13.56 -14.40 -6.13
C ASP A 53 13.43 -13.91 -4.68
N GLY A 54 12.39 -14.34 -3.94
CA GLY A 54 12.04 -13.81 -2.62
C GLY A 54 11.56 -12.35 -2.69
N TYR A 55 11.86 -11.55 -1.67
CA TYR A 55 11.39 -10.16 -1.60
C TYR A 55 11.90 -9.31 -2.76
N LEU A 56 10.99 -8.60 -3.42
CA LEU A 56 11.25 -7.85 -4.64
C LEU A 56 11.43 -6.36 -4.38
N SER A 57 12.46 -5.79 -4.99
CA SER A 57 12.57 -4.34 -5.20
C SER A 57 12.08 -3.92 -6.58
N SER A 58 11.83 -4.89 -7.48
CA SER A 58 11.42 -4.64 -8.85
C SER A 58 10.06 -3.96 -8.92
N VAL A 59 9.90 -3.13 -9.94
CA VAL A 59 8.67 -2.41 -10.27
C VAL A 59 8.36 -2.62 -11.74
N GLU A 60 7.13 -2.97 -12.04
CA GLU A 60 6.63 -3.07 -13.40
C GLU A 60 5.48 -2.09 -13.61
N ARG A 61 5.37 -1.58 -14.82
CA ARG A 61 4.34 -0.61 -15.21
C ARG A 61 3.58 -1.11 -16.43
N TYR A 62 2.26 -1.18 -16.33
CA TYR A 62 1.37 -1.50 -17.45
C TYR A 62 0.89 -0.23 -18.13
N ASP A 63 1.06 -0.18 -19.44
CA ASP A 63 0.50 0.88 -20.29
C ASP A 63 -0.74 0.34 -21.01
N PRO A 64 -1.95 0.79 -20.64
CA PRO A 64 -3.18 0.32 -21.26
C PRO A 64 -3.31 0.72 -22.75
N ALA A 65 -2.60 1.75 -23.20
CA ALA A 65 -2.62 2.17 -24.61
C ALA A 65 -1.81 1.22 -25.51
N VAL A 66 -0.77 0.59 -24.93
CA VAL A 66 0.08 -0.39 -25.62
C VAL A 66 -0.37 -1.82 -25.33
N GLY A 67 -1.03 -2.03 -24.18
CA GLY A 67 -1.43 -3.36 -23.69
C GLY A 67 -0.26 -4.21 -23.20
N ALA A 68 0.80 -3.59 -22.65
CA ALA A 68 2.01 -4.28 -22.25
C ALA A 68 2.58 -3.77 -20.92
N TRP A 69 3.29 -4.67 -20.22
CA TRP A 69 4.09 -4.35 -19.05
C TRP A 69 5.52 -4.03 -19.45
N GLU A 70 6.13 -3.10 -18.76
CA GLU A 70 7.55 -2.75 -18.89
C GLU A 70 8.20 -2.62 -17.50
N ALA A 71 9.46 -3.00 -17.41
CA ALA A 71 10.22 -2.81 -16.20
C ALA A 71 10.50 -1.31 -15.98
N VAL A 72 10.36 -0.87 -14.73
CA VAL A 72 10.73 0.47 -14.27
C VAL A 72 11.97 0.32 -13.37
N VAL A 73 12.70 1.41 -13.14
CA VAL A 73 13.83 1.40 -12.21
C VAL A 73 13.36 0.85 -10.85
N PRO A 74 14.10 -0.10 -10.23
CA PRO A 74 13.68 -0.70 -8.98
C PRO A 74 13.85 0.27 -7.80
N MET A 75 13.14 -0.01 -6.71
CA MET A 75 13.37 0.60 -5.40
C MET A 75 14.76 0.24 -4.86
N ALA A 76 15.30 1.01 -3.93
CA ALA A 76 16.54 0.67 -3.24
C ALA A 76 16.35 -0.51 -2.27
N ALA A 77 15.17 -0.62 -1.64
CA ALA A 77 14.84 -1.71 -0.73
C ALA A 77 13.77 -2.63 -1.31
N ALA A 78 13.99 -3.94 -1.23
CA ALA A 78 12.95 -4.93 -1.46
C ALA A 78 11.88 -4.80 -0.38
N ARG A 79 10.58 -4.96 -0.76
CA ARG A 79 9.42 -4.78 0.14
C ARG A 79 8.27 -5.69 -0.24
N SER A 80 7.74 -6.42 0.72
CA SER A 80 6.41 -7.04 0.69
C SER A 80 5.51 -6.42 1.75
N ASP A 81 4.20 -6.63 1.68
CA ASP A 81 3.23 -6.17 2.69
C ASP A 81 3.36 -4.68 3.01
N HIS A 82 3.83 -3.91 2.04
CA HIS A 82 3.99 -2.46 2.11
C HIS A 82 2.77 -1.74 1.54
N GLY A 83 2.60 -0.49 1.92
CA GLY A 83 1.59 0.36 1.32
C GLY A 83 2.14 1.20 0.17
N VAL A 84 1.31 1.49 -0.83
CA VAL A 84 1.62 2.50 -1.85
C VAL A 84 0.51 3.53 -1.96
N ALA A 85 0.88 4.74 -2.30
CA ALA A 85 -0.06 5.80 -2.67
C ALA A 85 0.56 6.76 -3.66
N VAL A 86 -0.30 7.44 -4.41
CA VAL A 86 0.10 8.54 -5.30
C VAL A 86 -0.26 9.86 -4.65
N LEU A 87 0.71 10.73 -4.51
CA LEU A 87 0.55 12.08 -3.97
C LEU A 87 1.39 13.06 -4.79
N ASP A 88 0.78 14.16 -5.22
CA ASP A 88 1.41 15.22 -6.03
C ASP A 88 2.18 14.68 -7.26
N GLY A 89 1.55 13.71 -7.98
CA GLY A 89 2.13 13.11 -9.18
C GLY A 89 3.34 12.21 -8.92
N LYS A 90 3.57 11.80 -7.67
CA LYS A 90 4.65 10.88 -7.27
C LYS A 90 4.09 9.65 -6.58
N LEU A 91 4.77 8.51 -6.74
CA LEU A 91 4.41 7.24 -6.12
C LEU A 91 5.26 7.03 -4.86
N TYR A 92 4.62 6.76 -3.75
CA TYR A 92 5.28 6.48 -2.47
C TYR A 92 5.13 5.01 -2.13
N ALA A 93 6.25 4.36 -1.78
CA ALA A 93 6.29 3.02 -1.21
C ALA A 93 6.66 3.13 0.28
N VAL A 94 5.75 2.71 1.16
CA VAL A 94 5.79 3.00 2.59
C VAL A 94 5.92 1.71 3.37
N GLY A 95 6.95 1.59 4.20
CA GLY A 95 7.13 0.47 5.11
C GLY A 95 7.26 -0.89 4.41
N GLY A 96 6.64 -1.92 5.01
CA GLY A 96 6.65 -3.29 4.52
C GLY A 96 7.61 -4.20 5.28
N PHE A 97 7.97 -5.31 4.66
CA PHE A 97 8.80 -6.35 5.22
C PHE A 97 9.82 -6.86 4.19
N ASN A 98 11.00 -7.28 4.66
CA ASN A 98 12.01 -7.98 3.87
C ASN A 98 12.91 -8.85 4.76
N HIS A 99 14.00 -9.40 4.22
CA HIS A 99 14.96 -10.22 4.98
C HIS A 99 15.52 -9.52 6.22
N GLY A 100 15.59 -8.20 6.25
CA GLY A 100 16.03 -7.40 7.41
C GLY A 100 14.94 -7.19 8.46
N GLY A 101 13.71 -7.60 8.18
CA GLY A 101 12.55 -7.40 9.05
C GLY A 101 11.60 -6.30 8.55
N ARG A 102 10.81 -5.75 9.47
CA ARG A 102 9.86 -4.67 9.16
C ARG A 102 10.57 -3.36 8.88
N LEU A 103 10.03 -2.61 7.94
CA LEU A 103 10.62 -1.37 7.44
C LEU A 103 9.87 -0.14 7.98
N SER A 104 10.62 0.86 8.41
CA SER A 104 10.11 2.22 8.59
C SER A 104 10.43 3.12 7.40
N SER A 105 11.33 2.67 6.49
CA SER A 105 11.77 3.44 5.35
C SER A 105 10.65 3.69 4.35
N VAL A 106 10.75 4.84 3.69
CA VAL A 106 9.83 5.29 2.65
C VAL A 106 10.64 5.71 1.44
N GLU A 107 10.23 5.26 0.28
CA GLU A 107 10.81 5.68 -1.00
C GLU A 107 9.75 6.35 -1.86
N ARG A 108 10.17 7.35 -2.62
CA ARG A 108 9.31 8.13 -3.52
C ARG A 108 9.84 8.03 -4.94
N TYR A 109 8.99 7.64 -5.88
CA TYR A 109 9.28 7.62 -7.30
C TYR A 109 8.79 8.90 -7.98
N ASP A 110 9.67 9.52 -8.73
CA ASP A 110 9.35 10.65 -9.59
C ASP A 110 9.33 10.20 -11.05
N PRO A 111 8.17 10.15 -11.72
CA PRO A 111 8.07 9.70 -13.10
C PRO A 111 8.77 10.64 -14.09
N ALA A 112 8.88 11.95 -13.76
CA ALA A 112 9.55 12.93 -14.62
C ALA A 112 11.07 12.72 -14.67
N VAL A 113 11.65 12.18 -13.60
CA VAL A 113 13.09 11.86 -13.50
C VAL A 113 13.34 10.39 -13.81
N GLY A 114 12.34 9.54 -13.59
CA GLY A 114 12.45 8.08 -13.71
C GLY A 114 13.31 7.46 -12.60
N ALA A 115 13.23 7.99 -11.37
CA ALA A 115 14.08 7.55 -10.26
C ALA A 115 13.31 7.47 -8.93
N TRP A 116 13.75 6.53 -8.07
CA TRP A 116 13.36 6.45 -6.67
C TRP A 116 14.35 7.23 -5.80
N GLU A 117 13.83 7.89 -4.80
CA GLU A 117 14.62 8.56 -3.75
C GLU A 117 14.11 8.16 -2.36
N ALA A 118 15.02 8.02 -1.41
CA ALA A 118 14.64 7.86 -0.01
C ALA A 118 14.11 9.18 0.53
N VAL A 119 12.97 9.12 1.22
CA VAL A 119 12.36 10.27 1.92
C VAL A 119 12.33 9.99 3.43
N ALA A 120 11.82 10.93 4.23
CA ALA A 120 11.79 10.73 5.67
C ALA A 120 11.07 9.41 6.04
N PRO A 121 11.68 8.58 6.90
CA PRO A 121 11.06 7.36 7.35
C PRO A 121 9.96 7.64 8.38
N MET A 122 9.03 6.70 8.56
CA MET A 122 8.12 6.66 9.70
C MET A 122 8.91 6.49 11.01
N ALA A 123 8.33 6.91 12.13
CA ALA A 123 8.93 6.67 13.45
C ALA A 123 8.94 5.18 13.82
N GLU A 124 7.94 4.43 13.34
CA GLU A 124 7.75 3.02 13.63
C GLU A 124 7.75 2.17 12.37
N ALA A 125 8.54 1.08 12.38
CA ALA A 125 8.53 0.09 11.32
C ALA A 125 7.21 -0.71 11.32
N ARG A 126 6.57 -0.84 10.15
CA ARG A 126 5.28 -1.54 10.01
C ARG A 126 5.13 -2.26 8.68
N CYS A 127 4.45 -3.39 8.70
CA CYS A 127 3.95 -4.11 7.54
C CYS A 127 2.45 -4.37 7.69
N ASP A 128 1.77 -4.91 6.68
CA ASP A 128 0.33 -5.20 6.68
C ASP A 128 -0.53 -3.97 7.04
N HIS A 129 0.03 -2.78 6.89
CA HIS A 129 -0.65 -1.52 7.12
C HIS A 129 -1.30 -1.02 5.83
N ALA A 130 -2.27 -0.16 5.97
CA ALA A 130 -2.86 0.50 4.82
C ALA A 130 -2.31 1.93 4.66
N VAL A 131 -2.27 2.41 3.42
CA VAL A 131 -1.83 3.76 3.09
C VAL A 131 -2.92 4.48 2.33
N ALA A 132 -3.17 5.73 2.66
CA ALA A 132 -4.11 6.58 1.96
C ALA A 132 -3.62 8.03 1.88
N VAL A 133 -4.20 8.78 0.95
CA VAL A 133 -4.00 10.23 0.84
C VAL A 133 -5.29 10.93 1.24
N LEU A 134 -5.18 11.84 2.20
CA LEU A 134 -6.28 12.70 2.65
C LEU A 134 -5.74 14.12 2.84
N ASP A 135 -6.43 15.12 2.30
CA ASP A 135 -6.09 16.55 2.41
C ASP A 135 -4.62 16.86 2.02
N GLY A 136 -4.14 16.23 0.93
CA GLY A 136 -2.77 16.42 0.45
C GLY A 136 -1.68 15.85 1.36
N LYS A 137 -2.03 14.95 2.27
CA LYS A 137 -1.10 14.28 3.18
C LYS A 137 -1.22 12.76 3.05
N LEU A 138 -0.10 12.06 3.31
CA LEU A 138 -0.01 10.62 3.29
C LEU A 138 -0.23 10.07 4.69
N TYR A 139 -1.08 9.07 4.83
CA TYR A 139 -1.38 8.40 6.09
C TYR A 139 -0.97 6.94 6.03
N ALA A 140 -0.21 6.48 7.02
CA ALA A 140 0.07 5.08 7.29
C ALA A 140 -0.78 4.63 8.48
N VAL A 141 -1.73 3.72 8.24
CA VAL A 141 -2.79 3.37 9.18
C VAL A 141 -2.60 1.94 9.68
N GLY A 142 -2.46 1.75 10.99
CA GLY A 142 -2.38 0.44 11.61
C GLY A 142 -1.20 -0.40 11.12
N GLY A 143 -1.48 -1.68 10.86
CA GLY A 143 -0.49 -2.69 10.49
C GLY A 143 0.07 -3.43 11.70
N ARG A 144 1.27 -3.96 11.55
CA ARG A 144 1.97 -4.75 12.58
C ARG A 144 3.41 -4.30 12.74
N ASN A 145 3.90 -4.31 13.98
CA ASN A 145 5.31 -4.23 14.32
C ASN A 145 5.81 -5.51 15.02
N ASN A 146 7.00 -5.48 15.63
CA ASN A 146 7.52 -6.63 16.38
C ASN A 146 6.74 -6.92 17.67
N GLY A 147 5.94 -5.96 18.16
CA GLY A 147 5.08 -6.10 19.34
C GLY A 147 3.66 -6.60 19.03
N GLY A 148 3.27 -6.66 17.77
CA GLY A 148 1.91 -7.09 17.36
C GLY A 148 1.19 -6.08 16.46
N GLY A 149 -0.14 -6.14 16.48
CA GLY A 149 -0.99 -5.22 15.72
C GLY A 149 -0.96 -3.80 16.26
N LEU A 150 -1.08 -2.83 15.37
CA LEU A 150 -1.01 -1.40 15.65
C LEU A 150 -2.36 -0.72 15.51
N SER A 151 -2.68 0.15 16.46
CA SER A 151 -3.74 1.15 16.30
C SER A 151 -3.17 2.51 15.89
N SER A 152 -1.85 2.69 15.95
CA SER A 152 -1.19 3.95 15.62
C SER A 152 -1.40 4.34 14.17
N VAL A 153 -1.47 5.65 13.94
CA VAL A 153 -1.59 6.27 12.63
C VAL A 153 -0.55 7.36 12.53
N ASP A 154 0.28 7.29 11.50
CA ASP A 154 1.25 8.32 11.18
C ASP A 154 0.82 9.08 9.92
N ARG A 155 1.05 10.38 9.93
CA ARG A 155 0.75 11.29 8.81
C ARG A 155 2.03 11.95 8.33
N CYS A 156 2.28 11.92 7.01
CA CYS A 156 3.38 12.63 6.37
C CYS A 156 2.88 13.87 5.64
N ASP A 157 3.54 14.99 5.88
CA ASP A 157 3.41 16.19 5.09
C ASP A 157 4.52 16.20 4.02
N PRO A 158 4.18 16.08 2.72
CA PRO A 158 5.19 16.04 1.66
C PRO A 158 5.97 17.36 1.51
N ALA A 159 5.38 18.49 1.93
CA ALA A 159 6.04 19.79 1.84
C ALA A 159 7.18 19.92 2.86
N THR A 160 7.03 19.34 4.04
CA THR A 160 8.07 19.36 5.09
C THR A 160 8.90 18.07 5.09
N ASN A 161 8.47 17.04 4.35
CA ASN A 161 9.06 15.71 4.37
C ASN A 161 9.18 15.16 5.81
N ALA A 162 8.13 15.31 6.60
CA ALA A 162 8.12 14.90 8.01
C ALA A 162 6.89 14.06 8.34
N TRP A 163 7.09 13.02 9.15
CA TRP A 163 6.04 12.19 9.72
C TRP A 163 5.70 12.66 11.13
N GLU A 164 4.44 12.66 11.45
CA GLU A 164 3.92 12.93 12.79
C GLU A 164 2.84 11.92 13.16
N ALA A 165 2.78 11.55 14.44
CA ALA A 165 1.69 10.72 14.94
C ALA A 165 0.41 11.56 15.05
N VAL A 166 -0.70 10.97 14.58
CA VAL A 166 -2.05 11.55 14.75
C VAL A 166 -2.86 10.65 15.70
N ALA A 167 -4.11 11.02 15.98
CA ALA A 167 -4.96 10.19 16.84
C ALA A 167 -4.98 8.74 16.37
N PRO A 168 -4.75 7.77 17.25
CA PRO A 168 -4.81 6.36 16.90
C PRO A 168 -6.26 5.88 16.74
N MET A 169 -6.45 4.79 15.99
CA MET A 169 -7.71 4.03 16.00
C MET A 169 -8.01 3.48 17.38
N THR A 170 -9.26 3.18 17.66
CA THR A 170 -9.67 2.49 18.90
C THR A 170 -9.18 1.04 18.90
N THR A 171 -9.21 0.39 17.74
CA THR A 171 -8.85 -1.02 17.59
C THR A 171 -7.56 -1.14 16.78
N ALA A 172 -6.56 -1.87 17.32
CA ALA A 172 -5.40 -2.27 16.54
C ALA A 172 -5.86 -3.17 15.39
N ARG A 173 -5.38 -2.92 14.18
CA ARG A 173 -5.76 -3.71 13.00
C ARG A 173 -4.64 -3.82 11.99
N ASP A 174 -4.49 -5.00 11.43
CA ASP A 174 -3.60 -5.29 10.30
C ASP A 174 -4.37 -5.91 9.14
N SER A 175 -3.79 -5.95 7.95
CA SER A 175 -4.39 -6.51 6.73
C SER A 175 -5.81 -5.98 6.46
N HIS A 176 -6.06 -4.76 6.86
CA HIS A 176 -7.33 -4.06 6.68
C HIS A 176 -7.28 -3.17 5.43
N ALA A 177 -8.43 -2.78 4.95
CA ALA A 177 -8.53 -1.80 3.87
C ALA A 177 -8.70 -0.39 4.42
N VAL A 178 -8.19 0.61 3.68
CA VAL A 178 -8.55 2.01 3.89
C VAL A 178 -9.13 2.60 2.62
N ALA A 179 -10.06 3.52 2.80
CA ALA A 179 -10.64 4.31 1.72
C ALA A 179 -10.91 5.73 2.20
N VAL A 180 -10.86 6.68 1.28
CA VAL A 180 -11.28 8.05 1.53
C VAL A 180 -12.64 8.28 0.87
N LEU A 181 -13.59 8.71 1.67
CA LEU A 181 -14.95 9.04 1.23
C LEU A 181 -15.41 10.33 1.94
N ASP A 182 -15.91 11.29 1.17
CA ASP A 182 -16.42 12.59 1.68
C ASP A 182 -15.43 13.30 2.62
N GLY A 183 -14.13 13.31 2.26
CA GLY A 183 -13.09 13.97 3.06
C GLY A 183 -12.80 13.28 4.41
N LYS A 184 -13.18 12.03 4.58
CA LYS A 184 -12.89 11.21 5.76
C LYS A 184 -12.16 9.95 5.37
N LEU A 185 -11.30 9.44 6.26
CA LEU A 185 -10.59 8.18 6.09
C LEU A 185 -11.33 7.08 6.84
N TYR A 186 -11.59 5.99 6.18
CA TYR A 186 -12.25 4.81 6.75
C TYR A 186 -11.27 3.66 6.83
N ALA A 187 -11.17 3.03 8.01
CA ALA A 187 -10.44 1.78 8.23
C ALA A 187 -11.46 0.64 8.38
N VAL A 188 -11.39 -0.34 7.50
CA VAL A 188 -12.44 -1.34 7.30
C VAL A 188 -11.89 -2.74 7.54
N GLY A 189 -12.46 -3.46 8.51
CA GLY A 189 -12.14 -4.87 8.77
C GLY A 189 -10.71 -5.12 9.21
N GLY A 190 -10.09 -6.17 8.66
CA GLY A 190 -8.75 -6.64 9.00
C GLY A 190 -8.73 -7.64 10.15
N PHE A 191 -7.59 -7.73 10.82
CA PHE A 191 -7.36 -8.62 11.95
C PHE A 191 -6.92 -7.84 13.19
N SER A 192 -7.28 -8.33 14.37
CA SER A 192 -6.81 -7.86 15.68
C SER A 192 -6.57 -9.04 16.59
N GLY A 193 -5.31 -9.24 17.02
CA GLY A 193 -4.95 -10.37 17.89
C GLY A 193 -5.22 -11.76 17.29
N GLY A 194 -5.36 -11.85 15.97
CA GLY A 194 -5.70 -13.08 15.24
C GLY A 194 -7.19 -13.24 14.91
N ASP A 195 -8.05 -12.39 15.45
CA ASP A 195 -9.48 -12.39 15.16
C ASP A 195 -9.81 -11.48 13.96
N ARG A 196 -10.74 -11.93 13.12
CA ARG A 196 -11.26 -11.12 12.00
C ARG A 196 -12.19 -10.05 12.54
N LEU A 197 -12.07 -8.85 11.98
CA LEU A 197 -12.87 -7.69 12.34
C LEU A 197 -13.96 -7.44 11.30
N SER A 198 -15.20 -7.20 11.76
CA SER A 198 -16.26 -6.61 10.95
C SER A 198 -16.42 -5.10 11.25
N SER A 199 -15.68 -4.58 12.22
CA SER A 199 -15.77 -3.19 12.64
C SER A 199 -15.17 -2.24 11.61
N VAL A 200 -15.74 -1.04 11.57
CA VAL A 200 -15.27 0.07 10.73
C VAL A 200 -15.06 1.29 11.63
N GLU A 201 -13.95 1.98 11.45
CA GLU A 201 -13.67 3.24 12.11
C GLU A 201 -13.46 4.34 11.06
N ARG A 202 -13.91 5.56 11.38
CA ARG A 202 -13.80 6.73 10.51
C ARG A 202 -12.98 7.81 11.18
N TYR A 203 -12.01 8.36 10.46
CA TYR A 203 -11.16 9.46 10.92
C TYR A 203 -11.61 10.79 10.34
N ASP A 204 -11.70 11.78 11.21
CA ASP A 204 -11.91 13.18 10.88
C ASP A 204 -10.59 13.95 11.05
N SER A 205 -10.00 14.41 9.95
CA SER A 205 -8.72 15.14 9.97
C SER A 205 -8.83 16.49 10.68
N ALA A 206 -9.97 17.15 10.60
CA ALA A 206 -10.20 18.45 11.24
C ALA A 206 -10.32 18.33 12.78
N LEU A 207 -10.88 17.22 13.26
CA LEU A 207 -11.00 16.92 14.69
C LEU A 207 -9.83 16.14 15.24
N ASN A 208 -8.97 15.58 14.36
CA ASN A 208 -7.93 14.62 14.70
C ASN A 208 -8.49 13.49 15.59
N ALA A 209 -9.57 12.86 15.16
CA ALA A 209 -10.26 11.85 15.97
C ALA A 209 -10.83 10.73 15.11
N TRP A 210 -10.82 9.51 15.66
CA TRP A 210 -11.48 8.34 15.12
C TRP A 210 -12.80 8.09 15.86
N GLU A 211 -13.79 7.63 15.12
CA GLU A 211 -15.07 7.20 15.66
C GLU A 211 -15.50 5.87 15.04
N ALA A 212 -16.12 5.01 15.82
CA ALA A 212 -16.71 3.79 15.31
C ALA A 212 -17.96 4.13 14.48
N VAL A 213 -18.09 3.46 13.33
CA VAL A 213 -19.30 3.53 12.50
C VAL A 213 -19.94 2.15 12.38
N ALA A 214 -21.07 2.05 11.68
CA ALA A 214 -21.77 0.77 11.52
C ALA A 214 -20.81 -0.31 10.97
N PRO A 215 -20.77 -1.50 11.58
CA PRO A 215 -19.95 -2.61 11.08
C PRO A 215 -20.49 -3.19 9.78
N MET A 216 -19.65 -3.96 9.09
CA MET A 216 -20.05 -4.77 7.94
C MET A 216 -20.89 -5.98 8.37
#